data_9b9f3524efd7bd03cb04f777d2e4dfd9
#
_entry.id   9b9f3524efd7bd03cb04f777d2e4dfd9
#
_cell.length_a   1.000
_cell.length_b   1.000
_cell.length_c   1.000
_cell.angle_alpha   90.00
_cell.angle_beta   90.00
_cell.angle_gamma   90.00
#
_symmetry.space_group_name_H-M   'P 1'
#
loop_
_entity.id
_entity.type
_entity.pdbx_description
1 polymer ?
#
loop_
_entity_poly.entity_id
_entity_poly.type
_entity_poly.pdbx_seq_one_letter_code
_entity_poly.pdbx_strand_id
1 'polypeptide(L)'
;GHKIYFQVFGNPNGKTILNFHGGPGSKSKFKHIKHFDLKKYKAIIFDQRGCGNSEFKDLFYKNTTQDTIKDAKRILDFLNIKEKVILFGGSWGSTLSLLFAETYPELVDKIIVSQTFLARRKDVDWLYKDSKMFYPDIIEKLSPYLINTHKDLENLLKQSNAKIKKTVKYLTNY
;
A
#
# COMPACT_ATOMS: atom_id res chain seq x y z
N GLY A 1 6.44 15.07 11.31
CA GLY A 1 5.40 14.21 10.76
C GLY A 1 5.74 13.78 9.33
N HIS A 2 4.83 13.03 8.72
CA HIS A 2 4.94 12.65 7.32
C HIS A 2 4.36 13.75 6.42
N LYS A 3 5.01 14.01 5.28
CA LYS A 3 4.43 14.78 4.18
C LYS A 3 4.10 13.81 3.04
N ILE A 4 2.85 13.70 2.71
CA ILE A 4 2.38 12.73 1.71
C ILE A 4 2.44 13.35 0.32
N TYR A 5 3.22 12.72 -0.55
CA TYR A 5 3.26 13.09 -1.96
C TYR A 5 2.05 12.52 -2.70
N PHE A 6 1.37 13.34 -3.49
CA PHE A 6 0.30 12.90 -4.38
C PHE A 6 0.29 13.69 -5.69
N GLN A 7 -0.34 13.13 -6.68
CA GLN A 7 -0.56 13.75 -8.00
C GLN A 7 -2.01 13.54 -8.43
N VAL A 8 -2.53 14.51 -9.17
CA VAL A 8 -3.87 14.48 -9.76
C VAL A 8 -3.74 14.55 -11.28
N PHE A 9 -4.45 13.67 -11.97
CA PHE A 9 -4.45 13.58 -13.43
C PHE A 9 -5.87 13.58 -13.96
N GLY A 10 -6.03 14.02 -15.20
CA GLY A 10 -7.27 13.89 -15.95
C GLY A 10 -8.24 15.04 -15.75
N ASN A 11 -9.52 14.76 -15.98
CA ASN A 11 -10.57 15.77 -15.97
C ASN A 11 -10.85 16.27 -14.55
N PRO A 12 -10.65 17.58 -14.25
CA PRO A 12 -10.90 18.12 -12.92
C PRO A 12 -12.35 17.97 -12.45
N ASN A 13 -13.29 17.85 -13.38
CA ASN A 13 -14.72 17.67 -13.12
C ASN A 13 -15.16 16.21 -13.28
N GLY A 14 -14.23 15.31 -13.58
CA GLY A 14 -14.52 13.89 -13.77
C GLY A 14 -14.73 13.15 -12.46
N LYS A 15 -15.40 11.99 -12.54
CA LYS A 15 -15.55 11.08 -11.41
C LYS A 15 -14.19 10.72 -10.83
N THR A 16 -14.03 10.87 -9.53
CA THR A 16 -12.74 10.70 -8.87
C THR A 16 -12.39 9.23 -8.69
N ILE A 17 -11.16 8.87 -9.07
CA ILE A 17 -10.52 7.58 -8.79
C ILE A 17 -9.38 7.83 -7.81
N LEU A 18 -9.39 7.13 -6.67
CA LEU A 18 -8.31 7.13 -5.70
C LEU A 18 -7.52 5.81 -5.83
N ASN A 19 -6.25 5.91 -6.21
CA ASN A 19 -5.39 4.74 -6.42
C ASN A 19 -4.47 4.47 -5.23
N PHE A 20 -4.54 3.25 -4.71
CA PHE A 20 -3.60 2.70 -3.74
C PHE A 20 -2.56 1.83 -4.44
N HIS A 21 -1.28 2.22 -4.39
CA HIS A 21 -0.22 1.39 -4.96
C HIS A 21 0.05 0.13 -4.13
N GLY A 22 0.60 -0.89 -4.78
CA GLY A 22 1.00 -2.13 -4.14
C GLY A 22 2.31 -2.02 -3.35
N GLY A 23 2.81 -3.13 -2.92
CA GLY A 23 4.00 -3.30 -2.09
C GLY A 23 3.74 -4.30 -0.99
N PRO A 24 3.81 -3.89 0.29
CA PRO A 24 4.16 -2.56 0.85
C PRO A 24 5.53 -2.04 0.39
N GLY A 25 5.73 -0.71 0.45
CA GLY A 25 7.03 -0.09 0.19
C GLY A 25 7.33 0.27 -1.27
N SER A 26 6.36 0.13 -2.18
CA SER A 26 6.50 0.57 -3.57
C SER A 26 6.27 2.09 -3.67
N LYS A 27 5.86 2.57 -4.83
CA LYS A 27 5.43 3.95 -5.06
C LYS A 27 4.36 4.02 -6.13
N SER A 28 3.62 5.11 -6.14
CA SER A 28 2.66 5.40 -7.19
C SER A 28 3.38 5.66 -8.53
N LYS A 29 2.72 5.28 -9.61
CA LYS A 29 3.21 5.52 -10.97
C LYS A 29 2.02 5.80 -11.88
N PHE A 30 2.21 6.69 -12.87
CA PHE A 30 1.20 6.97 -13.88
C PHE A 30 0.68 5.69 -14.57
N LYS A 31 1.52 4.70 -14.80
CA LYS A 31 1.11 3.42 -15.40
C LYS A 31 -0.03 2.71 -14.65
N HIS A 32 -0.22 2.97 -13.36
CA HIS A 32 -1.30 2.35 -12.58
C HIS A 32 -2.69 2.87 -13.00
N ILE A 33 -2.75 4.10 -13.51
CA ILE A 33 -4.01 4.76 -13.91
C ILE A 33 -4.19 4.90 -15.41
N LYS A 34 -3.22 4.47 -16.23
CA LYS A 34 -3.26 4.59 -17.70
C LYS A 34 -4.43 3.86 -18.36
N HIS A 35 -5.07 2.93 -17.64
CA HIS A 35 -6.21 2.16 -18.13
C HIS A 35 -7.53 2.93 -18.03
N PHE A 36 -7.55 4.03 -17.30
CA PHE A 36 -8.73 4.87 -17.18
C PHE A 36 -8.73 5.97 -18.24
N ASP A 37 -9.91 6.26 -18.78
CA ASP A 37 -10.10 7.40 -19.70
C ASP A 37 -10.01 8.71 -18.91
N LEU A 38 -8.82 9.32 -18.94
CA LEU A 38 -8.55 10.56 -18.22
C LEU A 38 -9.31 11.78 -18.76
N LYS A 39 -10.02 11.68 -19.90
CA LYS A 39 -10.97 12.68 -20.34
C LYS A 39 -12.26 12.64 -19.52
N LYS A 40 -12.60 11.48 -18.96
CA LYS A 40 -13.82 11.25 -18.16
C LYS A 40 -13.57 11.23 -16.66
N TYR A 41 -12.38 10.80 -16.22
CA TYR A 41 -12.06 10.59 -14.82
C TYR A 41 -10.99 11.55 -14.31
N LYS A 42 -11.09 11.89 -13.03
CA LYS A 42 -10.03 12.50 -12.23
C LYS A 42 -9.33 11.38 -11.46
N ALA A 43 -8.06 11.17 -11.69
CA ALA A 43 -7.29 10.13 -11.01
C ALA A 43 -6.30 10.73 -10.01
N ILE A 44 -6.38 10.28 -8.77
CA ILE A 44 -5.49 10.66 -7.67
C ILE A 44 -4.60 9.46 -7.38
N ILE A 45 -3.28 9.66 -7.47
CA ILE A 45 -2.27 8.70 -7.03
C ILE A 45 -1.45 9.33 -5.92
N PHE A 46 -1.04 8.55 -4.93
CA PHE A 46 -0.22 9.06 -3.82
C PHE A 46 0.79 8.01 -3.36
N ASP A 47 1.91 8.47 -2.84
CA ASP A 47 2.92 7.62 -2.24
C ASP A 47 2.60 7.45 -0.74
N GLN A 48 2.44 6.21 -0.30
CA GLN A 48 2.16 5.87 1.09
C GLN A 48 3.31 6.32 2.00
N ARG A 49 3.08 6.38 3.31
CA ARG A 49 4.10 6.76 4.29
C ARG A 49 5.37 5.95 4.13
N GLY A 50 6.52 6.61 4.18
CA GLY A 50 7.82 5.98 4.00
C GLY A 50 8.10 5.44 2.60
N CYS A 51 7.30 5.81 1.60
CA CYS A 51 7.39 5.33 0.22
C CYS A 51 7.62 6.48 -0.76
N GLY A 52 8.26 6.14 -1.89
CA GLY A 52 8.40 7.05 -3.03
C GLY A 52 8.93 8.42 -2.69
N ASN A 53 8.15 9.45 -3.02
CA ASN A 53 8.45 10.85 -2.81
C ASN A 53 7.84 11.42 -1.51
N SER A 54 7.10 10.59 -0.73
CA SER A 54 6.60 11.01 0.57
C SER A 54 7.74 11.19 1.56
N GLU A 55 7.79 12.36 2.21
CA GLU A 55 8.87 12.74 3.14
C GLU A 55 8.52 12.34 4.58
N PHE A 56 9.54 11.98 5.35
CA PHE A 56 9.41 11.62 6.75
C PHE A 56 10.70 11.93 7.52
N LYS A 57 10.57 12.31 8.81
CA LYS A 57 11.71 12.43 9.71
C LYS A 57 12.07 11.09 10.34
N ASP A 58 11.07 10.32 10.71
CA ASP A 58 11.19 8.96 11.25
C ASP A 58 10.25 8.05 10.48
N LEU A 59 10.83 7.05 9.80
CA LEU A 59 10.09 6.05 9.02
C LEU A 59 9.10 5.25 9.90
N PHE A 60 9.41 5.11 11.17
CA PHE A 60 8.67 4.28 12.13
C PHE A 60 7.58 5.05 12.89
N TYR A 61 7.65 6.37 12.90
CA TYR A 61 6.67 7.16 13.61
C TYR A 61 5.32 7.13 12.90
N LYS A 62 4.27 6.67 13.60
CA LYS A 62 2.89 6.64 13.09
C LYS A 62 2.78 6.15 11.63
N ASN A 63 3.40 5.02 11.33
CA ASN A 63 3.39 4.42 9.99
C ASN A 63 2.66 3.07 10.02
N THR A 64 1.40 3.09 10.43
CA THR A 64 0.50 1.94 10.42
C THR A 64 -0.38 1.93 9.18
N THR A 65 -1.04 0.81 8.93
CA THR A 65 -2.04 0.68 7.85
C THR A 65 -3.17 1.71 8.04
N GLN A 66 -3.68 1.87 9.25
CA GLN A 66 -4.71 2.84 9.60
C GLN A 66 -4.27 4.28 9.36
N ASP A 67 -3.01 4.58 9.59
CA ASP A 67 -2.47 5.91 9.29
C ASP A 67 -2.45 6.19 7.78
N THR A 68 -2.16 5.17 6.96
CA THR A 68 -2.22 5.27 5.48
C THR A 68 -3.66 5.53 5.01
N ILE A 69 -4.64 4.87 5.61
CA ILE A 69 -6.07 5.09 5.32
C ILE A 69 -6.49 6.53 5.68
N LYS A 70 -6.04 7.04 6.83
CA LYS A 70 -6.28 8.44 7.23
C LYS A 70 -5.62 9.44 6.27
N ASP A 71 -4.44 9.13 5.74
CA ASP A 71 -3.78 10.00 4.75
C ASP A 71 -4.57 10.06 3.45
N ALA A 72 -5.08 8.93 2.98
CA ALA A 72 -5.95 8.88 1.80
C ALA A 72 -7.20 9.76 2.00
N LYS A 73 -7.84 9.68 3.18
CA LYS A 73 -8.97 10.56 3.55
C LYS A 73 -8.56 12.04 3.54
N ARG A 74 -7.40 12.37 4.13
CA ARG A 74 -6.88 13.75 4.17
C ARG A 74 -6.60 14.33 2.78
N ILE A 75 -6.14 13.49 1.84
CA ILE A 75 -5.96 13.92 0.44
C ILE A 75 -7.30 14.30 -0.18
N LEU A 76 -8.35 13.49 0.03
CA LEU A 76 -9.70 13.83 -0.44
C LEU A 76 -10.21 15.14 0.16
N ASP A 77 -10.01 15.33 1.47
CA ASP A 77 -10.39 16.56 2.17
C ASP A 77 -9.63 17.78 1.65
N PHE A 78 -8.31 17.65 1.49
CA PHE A 78 -7.46 18.72 0.97
C PHE A 78 -7.87 19.16 -0.45
N LEU A 79 -8.25 18.19 -1.27
CA LEU A 79 -8.73 18.45 -2.64
C LEU A 79 -10.23 18.82 -2.71
N ASN A 80 -10.88 18.96 -1.55
CA ASN A 80 -12.30 19.25 -1.41
C ASN A 80 -13.21 18.30 -2.21
N ILE A 81 -12.83 17.02 -2.28
CA ILE A 81 -13.63 15.97 -2.92
C ILE A 81 -14.79 15.60 -2.00
N LYS A 82 -16.00 15.93 -2.39
CA LYS A 82 -17.24 15.69 -1.63
C LYS A 82 -18.05 14.51 -2.16
N GLU A 83 -17.88 14.19 -3.42
CA GLU A 83 -18.53 13.05 -4.07
C GLU A 83 -17.86 11.73 -3.66
N LYS A 84 -18.66 10.64 -3.72
CA LYS A 84 -18.13 9.29 -3.54
C LYS A 84 -17.13 8.96 -4.64
N VAL A 85 -16.02 8.32 -4.26
CA VAL A 85 -14.89 8.00 -5.15
C VAL A 85 -14.89 6.52 -5.57
N ILE A 86 -14.24 6.25 -6.69
CA ILE A 86 -13.88 4.89 -7.11
C ILE A 86 -12.52 4.58 -6.50
N LEU A 87 -12.41 3.49 -5.74
CA LEU A 87 -11.13 2.99 -5.24
C LEU A 87 -10.51 2.06 -6.26
N PHE A 88 -9.22 2.20 -6.48
CA PHE A 88 -8.45 1.31 -7.33
C PHE A 88 -7.18 0.84 -6.62
N GLY A 89 -6.96 -0.48 -6.52
CA GLY A 89 -5.78 -1.03 -5.87
C GLY A 89 -5.40 -2.41 -6.34
N GLY A 90 -4.09 -2.64 -6.47
CA GLY A 90 -3.53 -3.95 -6.80
C GLY A 90 -2.62 -4.48 -5.68
N SER A 91 -2.63 -5.80 -5.45
CA SER A 91 -1.82 -6.44 -4.41
C SER A 91 -2.08 -5.81 -3.03
N TRP A 92 -1.06 -5.31 -2.33
CA TRP A 92 -1.21 -4.54 -1.09
C TRP A 92 -2.22 -3.37 -1.22
N GLY A 93 -2.29 -2.72 -2.37
CA GLY A 93 -3.28 -1.67 -2.64
C GLY A 93 -4.71 -2.19 -2.63
N SER A 94 -4.95 -3.48 -2.90
CA SER A 94 -6.29 -4.08 -2.75
C SER A 94 -6.71 -4.17 -1.29
N THR A 95 -5.78 -4.56 -0.40
CA THR A 95 -6.00 -4.54 1.06
C THR A 95 -6.37 -3.14 1.54
N LEU A 96 -5.60 -2.13 1.11
CA LEU A 96 -5.84 -0.74 1.49
C LEU A 96 -7.18 -0.22 0.95
N SER A 97 -7.55 -0.56 -0.29
CA SER A 97 -8.84 -0.17 -0.87
C SER A 97 -10.02 -0.75 -0.09
N LEU A 98 -9.94 -2.03 0.30
CA LEU A 98 -10.97 -2.68 1.09
C LEU A 98 -11.06 -2.07 2.50
N LEU A 99 -9.93 -1.84 3.16
CA LEU A 99 -9.90 -1.23 4.48
C LEU A 99 -10.38 0.23 4.47
N PHE A 100 -10.08 0.99 3.40
CA PHE A 100 -10.62 2.34 3.24
C PHE A 100 -12.15 2.31 3.11
N ALA A 101 -12.68 1.36 2.33
CA ALA A 101 -14.12 1.23 2.15
C ALA A 101 -14.85 0.77 3.43
N GLU A 102 -14.19 -0.08 4.23
CA GLU A 102 -14.71 -0.47 5.55
C GLU A 102 -14.71 0.72 6.53
N THR A 103 -13.66 1.55 6.49
CA THR A 103 -13.49 2.69 7.42
C THR A 103 -14.38 3.88 7.03
N TYR A 104 -14.57 4.14 5.73
CA TYR A 104 -15.28 5.29 5.17
C TYR A 104 -16.27 4.87 4.07
N PRO A 105 -17.26 4.02 4.38
CA PRO A 105 -18.18 3.50 3.36
C PRO A 105 -19.00 4.60 2.66
N GLU A 106 -19.23 5.70 3.35
CA GLU A 106 -19.97 6.87 2.82
C GLU A 106 -19.21 7.59 1.70
N LEU A 107 -17.88 7.44 1.65
CA LEU A 107 -17.02 8.06 0.63
C LEU A 107 -16.80 7.19 -0.60
N VAL A 108 -17.28 5.95 -0.61
CA VAL A 108 -16.97 4.97 -1.65
C VAL A 108 -18.18 4.72 -2.55
N ASP A 109 -17.96 4.83 -3.86
CA ASP A 109 -18.92 4.47 -4.90
C ASP A 109 -18.70 3.04 -5.40
N LYS A 110 -17.45 2.76 -5.77
CA LYS A 110 -17.03 1.44 -6.32
C LYS A 110 -15.62 1.10 -5.89
N ILE A 111 -15.32 -0.20 -5.90
CA ILE A 111 -14.00 -0.73 -5.63
C ILE A 111 -13.57 -1.59 -6.82
N ILE A 112 -12.40 -1.29 -7.37
CA ILE A 112 -11.75 -2.07 -8.41
C ILE A 112 -10.44 -2.59 -7.83
N VAL A 113 -10.33 -3.90 -7.66
CA VAL A 113 -9.12 -4.54 -7.13
C VAL A 113 -8.56 -5.54 -8.13
N SER A 114 -7.23 -5.62 -8.20
CA SER A 114 -6.52 -6.61 -8.99
C SER A 114 -5.46 -7.30 -8.13
N GLN A 115 -5.13 -8.55 -8.48
CA GLN A 115 -4.17 -9.34 -7.71
C GLN A 115 -4.51 -9.30 -6.20
N THR A 116 -5.76 -9.61 -5.89
CA THR A 116 -6.35 -9.41 -4.55
C THR A 116 -5.52 -10.09 -3.46
N PHE A 117 -5.08 -9.30 -2.51
CA PHE A 117 -4.38 -9.74 -1.31
C PHE A 117 -5.16 -9.25 -0.09
N LEU A 118 -5.65 -10.17 0.75
CA LEU A 118 -6.48 -9.82 1.90
C LEU A 118 -5.67 -9.68 3.19
N ALA A 119 -4.35 -9.88 3.11
CA ALA A 119 -3.43 -9.82 4.25
C ALA A 119 -3.81 -10.74 5.43
N ARG A 120 -4.59 -11.81 5.19
CA ARG A 120 -4.91 -12.81 6.22
C ARG A 120 -3.68 -13.65 6.54
N ARG A 121 -3.62 -14.19 7.73
CA ARG A 121 -2.52 -15.08 8.12
C ARG A 121 -2.27 -16.19 7.10
N LYS A 122 -3.33 -16.82 6.58
CA LYS A 122 -3.21 -17.86 5.56
C LYS A 122 -2.62 -17.37 4.23
N ASP A 123 -2.86 -16.10 3.84
CA ASP A 123 -2.30 -15.54 2.61
C ASP A 123 -0.78 -15.32 2.76
N VAL A 124 -0.37 -14.90 3.95
CA VAL A 124 1.05 -14.73 4.32
C VAL A 124 1.75 -16.08 4.44
N ASP A 125 1.13 -17.03 5.12
CA ASP A 125 1.67 -18.39 5.28
C ASP A 125 1.80 -19.07 3.91
N TRP A 126 0.80 -18.95 3.03
CA TRP A 126 0.89 -19.46 1.67
C TRP A 126 2.07 -18.86 0.92
N LEU A 127 2.23 -17.53 0.97
CA LEU A 127 3.30 -16.83 0.24
C LEU A 127 4.71 -17.22 0.72
N TYR A 128 4.91 -17.40 2.01
CA TYR A 128 6.24 -17.62 2.60
C TYR A 128 6.53 -19.06 3.02
N LYS A 129 5.52 -19.92 3.13
CA LYS A 129 5.68 -21.32 3.56
C LYS A 129 5.19 -22.30 2.51
N ASP A 130 3.92 -22.18 2.09
CA ASP A 130 3.26 -23.19 1.27
C ASP A 130 3.72 -23.13 -0.19
N SER A 131 4.11 -21.95 -0.68
CA SER A 131 4.69 -21.77 -2.01
C SER A 131 5.99 -22.55 -2.21
N LYS A 132 6.62 -23.06 -1.12
CA LYS A 132 7.76 -23.98 -1.17
C LYS A 132 7.51 -25.17 -2.10
N MET A 133 6.28 -25.63 -2.18
CA MET A 133 5.91 -26.74 -3.07
C MET A 133 6.16 -26.42 -4.54
N PHE A 134 6.03 -25.15 -4.93
CA PHE A 134 6.21 -24.70 -6.33
C PHE A 134 7.61 -24.13 -6.59
N TYR A 135 8.26 -23.59 -5.56
CA TYR A 135 9.54 -22.88 -5.66
C TYR A 135 10.50 -23.28 -4.53
N PRO A 136 10.87 -24.59 -4.41
CA PRO A 136 11.66 -25.09 -3.28
C PRO A 136 13.01 -24.37 -3.17
N ASP A 137 13.73 -24.23 -4.31
CA ASP A 137 15.07 -23.62 -4.34
C ASP A 137 15.07 -22.15 -3.93
N ILE A 138 14.00 -21.42 -4.27
CA ILE A 138 13.86 -20.01 -3.90
C ILE A 138 13.61 -19.88 -2.42
N ILE A 139 12.69 -20.69 -1.89
CA ILE A 139 12.36 -20.67 -0.46
C ILE A 139 13.53 -21.12 0.39
N GLU A 140 14.29 -22.12 -0.04
CA GLU A 140 15.52 -22.54 0.65
C GLU A 140 16.54 -21.40 0.74
N LYS A 141 16.78 -20.68 -0.36
CA LYS A 141 17.66 -19.49 -0.36
C LYS A 141 17.13 -18.35 0.49
N LEU A 142 15.81 -18.21 0.62
CA LEU A 142 15.18 -17.18 1.44
C LEU A 142 15.04 -17.59 2.91
N SER A 143 15.08 -18.89 3.21
CA SER A 143 14.82 -19.41 4.56
C SER A 143 15.69 -18.77 5.67
N PRO A 144 16.97 -18.42 5.44
CA PRO A 144 17.77 -17.71 6.44
C PRO A 144 17.26 -16.30 6.75
N TYR A 145 16.43 -15.74 5.85
CA TYR A 145 15.86 -14.39 5.96
C TYR A 145 14.36 -14.40 6.34
N LEU A 146 13.76 -15.59 6.44
CA LEU A 146 12.37 -15.73 6.86
C LEU A 146 12.27 -15.51 8.37
N ILE A 147 11.53 -14.49 8.73
CA ILE A 147 11.37 -14.08 10.12
C ILE A 147 10.20 -14.85 10.71
N ASN A 148 10.50 -15.71 11.68
CA ASN A 148 9.49 -16.52 12.36
C ASN A 148 9.03 -15.90 13.68
N THR A 149 9.83 -14.97 14.24
CA THR A 149 9.54 -14.34 15.53
C THR A 149 9.87 -12.85 15.50
N HIS A 150 9.28 -12.10 16.42
CA HIS A 150 9.60 -10.67 16.62
C HIS A 150 11.09 -10.46 16.97
N LYS A 151 11.68 -11.40 17.70
CA LYS A 151 13.09 -11.37 18.08
C LYS A 151 14.03 -11.54 16.89
N ASP A 152 13.66 -12.40 15.92
CA ASP A 152 14.45 -12.58 14.68
C ASP A 152 14.43 -11.29 13.86
N LEU A 153 13.29 -10.59 13.83
CA LEU A 153 13.16 -9.31 13.20
C LEU A 153 14.07 -8.24 13.81
N GLU A 154 14.06 -8.13 15.15
CA GLU A 154 14.94 -7.19 15.86
C GLU A 154 16.41 -7.45 15.56
N ASN A 155 16.82 -8.72 15.52
CA ASN A 155 18.18 -9.12 15.19
C ASN A 155 18.56 -8.75 13.75
N LEU A 156 17.67 -8.99 12.79
CA LEU A 156 17.86 -8.59 11.40
C LEU A 156 17.94 -7.07 11.26
N LEU A 157 17.10 -6.32 11.95
CA LEU A 157 17.13 -4.87 11.97
C LEU A 157 18.43 -4.29 12.53
N LYS A 158 19.01 -4.94 13.55
CA LYS A 158 20.31 -4.55 14.12
C LYS A 158 21.47 -4.79 13.15
N GLN A 159 21.38 -5.82 12.31
CA GLN A 159 22.47 -6.25 11.41
C GLN A 159 22.37 -5.67 9.99
N SER A 160 21.24 -5.10 9.61
CA SER A 160 20.95 -4.73 8.22
C SER A 160 21.26 -3.27 7.88
N ASN A 161 21.65 -3.06 6.61
CA ASN A 161 21.73 -1.71 6.05
C ASN A 161 20.33 -1.10 5.83
N ALA A 162 20.27 0.21 5.59
CA ALA A 162 19.02 0.98 5.50
C ALA A 162 17.98 0.42 4.50
N LYS A 163 18.41 -0.31 3.45
CA LYS A 163 17.54 -0.86 2.42
C LYS A 163 16.75 -2.07 2.93
N ILE A 164 17.40 -2.95 3.69
CA ILE A 164 16.77 -4.12 4.32
C ILE A 164 15.87 -3.68 5.47
N LYS A 165 16.31 -2.70 6.26
CA LYS A 165 15.48 -2.07 7.33
C LYS A 165 14.14 -1.57 6.79
N LYS A 166 14.13 -1.00 5.59
CA LYS A 166 12.91 -0.51 4.94
C LYS A 166 11.95 -1.65 4.56
N THR A 167 12.46 -2.78 4.08
CA THR A 167 11.65 -3.93 3.64
C THR A 167 11.05 -4.71 4.81
N VAL A 168 11.84 -4.96 5.83
CA VAL A 168 11.48 -5.81 6.98
C VAL A 168 10.35 -5.21 7.81
N LYS A 169 10.28 -3.90 7.94
CA LYS A 169 9.23 -3.22 8.73
C LYS A 169 7.80 -3.43 8.22
N TYR A 170 7.63 -3.62 6.94
CA TYR A 170 6.29 -3.85 6.37
C TYR A 170 5.72 -5.22 6.75
N LEU A 171 6.55 -6.17 7.15
CA LEU A 171 6.15 -7.52 7.52
C LEU A 171 5.73 -7.67 8.99
N THR A 172 5.98 -6.68 9.84
CA THR A 172 5.77 -6.77 11.30
C THR A 172 4.61 -5.97 11.85
N ASN A 173 3.94 -5.19 11.03
CA ASN A 173 2.76 -4.43 11.45
C ASN A 173 1.43 -5.16 11.15
N TYR A 174 1.48 -6.51 11.08
CA TYR A 174 0.32 -7.40 10.95
C TYR A 174 0.08 -8.22 12.22
#